data_d2d69d5640d30f16625410a34a4c90a3
#
_entry.id   d2d69d5640d30f16625410a34a4c90a3
#
_cell.length_a   1.000
_cell.length_b   1.000
_cell.length_c   1.000
_cell.angle_alpha   90.00
_cell.angle_beta   90.00
_cell.angle_gamma   90.00
#
_symmetry.space_group_name_H-M   'P 1'
#
loop_
_entity.id
_entity.type
_entity.pdbx_description
1 polymer ?
#
loop_
_entity_poly.entity_id
_entity_poly.type
_entity_poly.pdbx_seq_one_letter_code
_entity_poly.pdbx_strand_id
1 'polypeptide(L)'
;MRTIERKKRLKQDYKKLKSGIYAKTIDMMLLEIVDLLVRDNQIPERYFDHPLTGEWKDYRDLHIKPDLVLIYRKPNDSTLELIRIGSHSELGI
;
A
#
# COMPACT_ATOMS: atom_id res chain seq x y z
N MET A 1 11.09 -12.18 -8.02
CA MET A 1 10.71 -11.17 -7.00
C MET A 1 10.70 -9.80 -7.64
N ARG A 2 9.69 -8.99 -7.33
CA ARG A 2 9.56 -7.66 -7.94
C ARG A 2 10.47 -6.64 -7.27
N THR A 3 10.95 -5.66 -8.05
CA THR A 3 11.67 -4.50 -7.52
C THR A 3 10.65 -3.49 -6.99
N ILE A 4 10.91 -2.96 -5.79
CA ILE A 4 10.00 -2.02 -5.14
C ILE A 4 10.36 -0.60 -5.55
N GLU A 5 9.35 0.15 -6.04
CA GLU A 5 9.46 1.57 -6.29
C GLU A 5 8.52 2.30 -5.35
N ARG A 6 9.09 3.18 -4.50
CA ARG A 6 8.31 4.01 -3.58
C ARG A 6 8.16 5.38 -4.19
N LYS A 7 6.92 5.73 -4.57
CA LYS A 7 6.64 7.01 -5.19
C LYS A 7 6.77 8.15 -4.17
N LYS A 8 6.96 9.37 -4.67
CA LYS A 8 7.21 10.54 -3.83
C LYS A 8 6.12 10.75 -2.77
N ARG A 9 4.85 10.64 -3.17
CA ARG A 9 3.72 10.82 -2.27
C ARG A 9 3.68 9.76 -1.17
N LEU A 10 4.03 8.52 -1.51
CA LEU A 10 4.11 7.45 -0.50
C LEU A 10 5.16 7.77 0.56
N LYS A 11 6.32 8.26 0.14
CA LYS A 11 7.38 8.62 1.09
C LYS A 11 6.95 9.71 2.05
N GLN A 12 6.20 10.70 1.54
CA GLN A 12 5.64 11.77 2.36
C GLN A 12 4.60 11.22 3.34
N ASP A 13 3.70 10.36 2.84
CA ASP A 13 2.68 9.70 3.67
C ASP A 13 3.32 8.88 4.79
N TYR A 14 4.34 8.10 4.45
CA TYR A 14 5.06 7.25 5.41
C TYR A 14 5.68 8.10 6.52
N LYS A 15 6.33 9.19 6.15
CA LYS A 15 6.94 10.10 7.11
C LYS A 15 5.91 10.64 8.09
N LYS A 16 4.72 10.98 7.60
CA LYS A 16 3.62 11.43 8.43
C LYS A 16 3.16 10.33 9.40
N LEU A 17 3.05 9.08 8.91
CA LEU A 17 2.66 7.94 9.75
C LEU A 17 3.66 7.67 10.86
N LYS A 18 4.95 7.91 10.62
CA LYS A 18 6.00 7.72 11.63
C LYS A 18 5.89 8.72 12.78
N SER A 19 5.11 9.77 12.62
CA SER A 19 4.88 10.75 13.70
C SER A 19 3.51 10.60 14.36
N GLY A 20 2.71 9.59 13.97
CA GLY A 20 1.35 9.39 14.45
C GLY A 20 1.17 8.10 15.24
N ILE A 21 -0.09 7.66 15.32
CA ILE A 21 -0.46 6.49 16.12
C ILE A 21 0.15 5.18 15.64
N TYR A 22 0.56 5.11 14.38
CA TYR A 22 1.17 3.91 13.79
C TYR A 22 2.70 3.95 13.84
N ALA A 23 3.31 4.93 14.51
CA ALA A 23 4.77 5.13 14.49
C ALA A 23 5.57 3.88 14.85
N LYS A 24 5.08 3.09 15.81
CA LYS A 24 5.79 1.89 16.28
C LYS A 24 5.49 0.63 15.49
N THR A 25 4.39 0.61 14.72
CA THR A 25 3.92 -0.61 14.08
C THR A 25 3.97 -0.57 12.56
N ILE A 26 4.06 0.62 11.97
CA ILE A 26 3.96 0.77 10.51
C ILE A 26 5.03 -0.03 9.76
N ASP A 27 6.26 -0.06 10.26
CA ASP A 27 7.36 -0.75 9.58
C ASP A 27 7.11 -2.25 9.51
N MET A 28 6.67 -2.87 10.59
CA MET A 28 6.37 -4.30 10.61
C MET A 28 5.19 -4.65 9.71
N MET A 29 4.14 -3.83 9.75
CA MET A 29 2.95 -4.03 8.93
C MET A 29 3.28 -3.93 7.45
N LEU A 30 4.05 -2.91 7.06
CA LEU A 30 4.46 -2.74 5.67
C LEU A 30 5.37 -3.87 5.20
N LEU A 31 6.32 -4.28 6.04
CA LEU A 31 7.24 -5.36 5.68
C LEU A 31 6.49 -6.65 5.34
N GLU A 32 5.52 -7.02 6.17
CA GLU A 32 4.71 -8.22 5.95
C GLU A 32 3.95 -8.15 4.63
N ILE A 33 3.27 -7.03 4.38
CA ILE A 33 2.45 -6.85 3.19
C ILE A 33 3.29 -6.74 1.93
N VAL A 34 4.36 -5.97 1.99
CA VAL A 34 5.25 -5.79 0.83
C VAL A 34 5.90 -7.11 0.45
N ASP A 35 6.28 -7.92 1.45
CA ASP A 35 6.83 -9.25 1.17
C ASP A 35 5.84 -10.12 0.39
N LEU A 36 4.57 -10.11 0.77
CA LEU A 36 3.53 -10.84 0.04
C LEU A 36 3.39 -10.32 -1.40
N LEU A 37 3.40 -9.01 -1.56
CA LEU A 37 3.22 -8.38 -2.88
C LEU A 37 4.39 -8.62 -3.83
N VAL A 38 5.64 -8.50 -3.34
CA VAL A 38 6.81 -8.70 -4.21
C VAL A 38 6.97 -10.15 -4.63
N ARG A 39 6.48 -11.09 -3.83
CA ARG A 39 6.54 -12.52 -4.13
C ARG A 39 5.33 -13.00 -4.92
N ASP A 40 4.39 -12.12 -5.22
CA ASP A 40 3.13 -12.46 -5.88
C ASP A 40 2.36 -13.56 -5.14
N ASN A 41 2.49 -13.58 -3.81
CA ASN A 41 1.75 -14.51 -2.98
C ASN A 41 0.29 -14.08 -2.88
N GLN A 42 -0.58 -15.04 -2.57
CA GLN A 42 -1.99 -14.75 -2.35
C GLN A 42 -2.13 -13.83 -1.13
N ILE A 43 -2.91 -12.76 -1.29
CA ILE A 43 -3.15 -11.80 -0.21
C ILE A 43 -4.30 -12.31 0.65
N PRO A 44 -4.11 -12.48 1.97
CA PRO A 44 -5.19 -12.92 2.86
C PRO A 44 -6.41 -12.00 2.77
N GLU A 45 -7.60 -12.58 2.85
CA GLU A 45 -8.87 -11.86 2.70
C GLU A 45 -9.04 -10.72 3.70
N ARG A 46 -8.43 -10.84 4.88
CA ARG A 46 -8.53 -9.79 5.90
C ARG A 46 -7.96 -8.45 5.46
N TYR A 47 -7.09 -8.44 4.46
CA TYR A 47 -6.52 -7.20 3.92
C TYR A 47 -7.41 -6.56 2.86
N PHE A 48 -8.46 -7.24 2.44
CA PHE A 48 -9.45 -6.71 1.51
C PHE A 48 -8.82 -6.07 0.27
N ASP A 49 -7.84 -6.76 -0.32
CA ASP A 49 -7.15 -6.31 -1.54
C ASP A 49 -8.12 -6.33 -2.72
N HIS A 50 -8.29 -5.18 -3.39
CA HIS A 50 -9.22 -5.10 -4.53
C HIS A 50 -8.81 -3.98 -5.49
N PRO A 51 -9.24 -4.08 -6.77
CA PRO A 51 -8.96 -3.02 -7.74
C PRO A 51 -9.81 -1.79 -7.45
N LEU A 52 -9.23 -0.62 -7.73
CA LEU A 52 -9.92 0.65 -7.64
C LEU A 52 -10.62 0.98 -8.96
N THR A 53 -11.53 1.93 -8.93
CA THR A 53 -12.28 2.40 -10.11
C THR A 53 -12.05 3.90 -10.31
N GLY A 54 -12.63 4.44 -11.41
CA GLY A 54 -12.54 5.87 -11.70
C GLY A 54 -11.11 6.30 -12.02
N GLU A 55 -10.66 7.37 -11.38
CA GLU A 55 -9.31 7.91 -11.58
C GLU A 55 -8.21 6.95 -11.17
N TRP A 56 -8.54 6.00 -10.30
CA TRP A 56 -7.59 5.02 -9.78
C TRP A 56 -7.72 3.65 -10.46
N LYS A 57 -8.34 3.55 -11.62
CA LYS A 57 -8.70 2.27 -12.25
C LYS A 57 -7.54 1.29 -12.48
N ASP A 58 -6.32 1.79 -12.62
CA ASP A 58 -5.14 0.93 -12.86
C ASP A 58 -4.42 0.56 -11.57
N TYR A 59 -5.00 0.92 -10.44
CA TYR A 59 -4.39 0.72 -9.12
C TYR A 59 -5.24 -0.21 -8.29
N ARG A 60 -4.62 -0.74 -7.23
CA ARG A 60 -5.31 -1.57 -6.25
C ARG A 60 -5.14 -0.95 -4.88
N ASP A 61 -6.10 -1.19 -3.99
CA ASP A 61 -5.93 -0.84 -2.58
C ASP A 61 -5.95 -2.09 -1.70
N LEU A 62 -5.30 -1.97 -0.55
CA LEU A 62 -5.16 -3.03 0.41
C LEU A 62 -5.30 -2.43 1.80
N HIS A 63 -6.21 -2.99 2.60
CA HIS A 63 -6.49 -2.46 3.94
C HIS A 63 -5.55 -3.09 4.96
N ILE A 64 -4.51 -2.36 5.35
CA ILE A 64 -3.60 -2.80 6.42
C ILE A 64 -4.35 -2.82 7.75
N LYS A 65 -5.17 -1.80 7.97
CA LYS A 65 -6.12 -1.66 9.07
C LYS A 65 -7.42 -1.13 8.47
N PRO A 66 -8.55 -1.14 9.18
CA PRO A 66 -9.82 -0.69 8.59
C PRO A 66 -9.76 0.69 7.95
N ASP A 67 -8.97 1.62 8.50
CA ASP A 67 -8.78 2.94 7.91
C ASP A 67 -7.31 3.27 7.69
N LEU A 68 -6.51 2.28 7.36
CA LEU A 68 -5.13 2.47 6.92
C LEU A 68 -4.95 1.68 5.64
N VAL A 69 -4.92 2.37 4.50
CA VAL A 69 -4.97 1.79 3.17
C VAL A 69 -3.68 2.05 2.42
N LEU A 70 -3.18 1.01 1.74
CA LEU A 70 -2.05 1.11 0.83
C LEU A 70 -2.57 1.04 -0.59
N ILE A 71 -2.25 2.04 -1.41
CA ILE A 71 -2.51 2.01 -2.85
C ILE A 71 -1.22 1.59 -3.55
N TYR A 72 -1.31 0.58 -4.40
CA TYR A 72 -0.16 0.05 -5.10
C TYR A 72 -0.52 -0.36 -6.52
N ARG A 73 0.49 -0.62 -7.33
CA ARG A 73 0.32 -1.09 -8.70
C ARG A 73 1.46 -2.00 -9.09
N LYS A 74 1.16 -3.00 -9.92
CA LYS A 74 2.16 -3.86 -10.55
C LYS A 74 2.12 -3.56 -12.05
N PRO A 75 2.93 -2.58 -12.53
CA PRO A 75 2.83 -2.12 -13.92
C PRO A 75 3.37 -3.11 -14.94
N ASN A 76 4.20 -4.04 -14.47
CA ASN A 76 4.78 -5.10 -15.29
C ASN A 76 5.15 -6.27 -14.37
N ASP A 77 5.78 -7.32 -14.92
CA ASP A 77 6.10 -8.52 -14.15
C ASP A 77 7.25 -8.37 -13.18
N SER A 78 7.98 -7.26 -13.23
CA SER A 78 9.22 -7.08 -12.44
C SER A 78 9.17 -5.94 -11.45
N THR A 79 8.07 -5.19 -11.38
CA THR A 79 8.00 -3.98 -10.56
C THR A 79 6.78 -4.00 -9.64
N LEU A 80 6.95 -3.47 -8.43
CA LEU A 80 5.88 -3.14 -7.51
C LEU A 80 6.00 -1.67 -7.18
N GLU A 81 4.98 -0.89 -7.53
CA GLU A 81 4.94 0.54 -7.19
C GLU A 81 4.06 0.76 -5.97
N LEU A 82 4.62 1.36 -4.95
CA LEU A 82 3.87 1.80 -3.76
C LEU A 82 3.52 3.27 -3.96
N ILE A 83 2.24 3.56 -4.09
CA ILE A 83 1.75 4.85 -4.58
C ILE A 83 1.36 5.80 -3.45
N ARG A 84 0.52 5.37 -2.53
CA ARG A 84 0.04 6.16 -1.41
C ARG A 84 -0.26 5.25 -0.23
N ILE A 85 -0.20 5.80 0.99
CA ILE A 85 -0.64 5.10 2.20
C ILE A 85 -1.26 6.12 3.16
N GLY A 86 -2.43 5.80 3.72
CA GLY A 86 -3.11 6.71 4.64
C GLY A 86 -4.54 6.29 4.87
N SER A 87 -5.33 7.18 5.47
CA SER A 87 -6.76 6.94 5.68
C SER A 87 -7.52 7.10 4.37
N HIS A 88 -8.76 6.60 4.32
CA HIS A 88 -9.62 6.76 3.16
C HIS A 88 -9.80 8.24 2.79
N SER A 89 -10.06 9.08 3.79
CA SER A 89 -10.28 10.51 3.52
C SER A 89 -9.01 11.21 3.03
N GLU A 90 -7.85 10.84 3.56
CA GLU A 90 -6.58 11.42 3.11
C GLU A 90 -6.28 11.05 1.65
N LEU A 91 -6.64 9.85 1.25
CA LEU A 91 -6.39 9.36 -0.11
C LEU A 91 -7.51 9.71 -1.10
N GLY A 92 -8.66 10.15 -0.61
CA GLY A 92 -9.79 10.51 -1.46
C GLY A 92 -10.50 9.30 -2.07
N ILE A 93 -10.52 8.21 -1.35
CA ILE A 93 -11.14 6.98 -1.85
C ILE A 93 -12.24 6.46 -0.93
#